data_f3a83ce6e1ca2937cbe94e92f214cf16
#
_entry.id   f3a83ce6e1ca2937cbe94e92f214cf16
#
_cell.length_a   1.000
_cell.length_b   1.000
_cell.length_c   1.000
_cell.angle_alpha   90.00
_cell.angle_beta   90.00
_cell.angle_gamma   90.00
#
_symmetry.space_group_name_H-M   'P 1'
#
loop_
_entity.id
_entity.type
_entity.pdbx_description
1 polymer ?
#
loop_
_entity_poly.entity_id
_entity_poly.type
_entity_poly.pdbx_seq_one_letter_code
_entity_poly.pdbx_strand_id
1 'polypeptide(L)'
;MLAKDFLNFKNWCVVGDVGNEKKYAYRILKKLKENGYNAFGVSLKEGENIFKSLKEVPYNIEVIDLCINPVKGIEFIKEAKTLGINKVLIQPGAESKEILSFCKENNICAIEGCALVELSRR
;
A
#
# COMPACT_ATOMS: atom_id res chain seq x y z
N MET A 1 13.01 6.62 9.05
CA MET A 1 12.39 5.27 9.02
C MET A 1 12.79 4.59 7.73
N LEU A 2 13.11 3.31 7.80
CA LEU A 2 13.47 2.50 6.63
C LEU A 2 12.27 1.62 6.24
N ALA A 3 12.29 1.10 5.00
CA ALA A 3 11.20 0.23 4.52
C ALA A 3 10.96 -0.96 5.47
N LYS A 4 12.01 -1.57 6.00
CA LYS A 4 11.89 -2.69 6.93
C LYS A 4 11.13 -2.34 8.22
N ASP A 5 11.17 -1.07 8.61
CA ASP A 5 10.51 -0.64 9.85
C ASP A 5 8.98 -0.70 9.73
N PHE A 6 8.46 -0.60 8.51
CA PHE A 6 7.02 -0.73 8.29
C PHE A 6 6.52 -2.13 8.64
N LEU A 7 7.40 -3.14 8.63
CA LEU A 7 7.02 -4.51 9.00
C LEU A 7 6.71 -4.67 10.49
N ASN A 8 6.97 -3.64 11.30
CA ASN A 8 6.57 -3.64 12.71
C ASN A 8 5.08 -3.33 12.90
N PHE A 9 4.39 -2.89 11.85
CA PHE A 9 2.96 -2.59 11.89
C PHE A 9 2.19 -3.74 11.27
N LYS A 10 1.05 -4.09 11.85
CA LYS A 10 0.31 -5.29 11.46
C LYS A 10 -0.82 -5.07 10.47
N ASN A 11 -1.36 -3.85 10.42
CA ASN A 11 -2.53 -3.55 9.60
C ASN A 11 -2.12 -2.89 8.29
N TRP A 12 -2.19 -3.65 7.22
CA TRP A 12 -1.75 -3.24 5.89
C TRP A 12 -2.90 -3.19 4.89
N CYS A 13 -2.72 -2.37 3.88
CA CYS A 13 -3.59 -2.35 2.71
C CYS A 13 -2.71 -2.30 1.47
N VAL A 14 -2.94 -3.21 0.53
CA VAL A 14 -2.23 -3.20 -0.75
C VAL A 14 -3.11 -2.56 -1.80
N VAL A 15 -2.65 -1.46 -2.38
CA VAL A 15 -3.37 -0.73 -3.43
C VAL A 15 -2.78 -1.10 -4.78
N GLY A 16 -3.56 -1.72 -5.63
CA GLY A 16 -3.12 -2.13 -6.95
C GLY A 16 -3.97 -3.25 -7.53
N ASP A 17 -3.47 -3.89 -8.55
CA ASP A 17 -4.17 -4.98 -9.24
C ASP A 17 -4.03 -6.30 -8.45
N VAL A 18 -4.63 -6.32 -7.27
CA VAL A 18 -4.49 -7.43 -6.31
C VAL A 18 -5.24 -8.70 -6.72
N GLY A 19 -6.15 -8.62 -7.68
CA GLY A 19 -6.88 -9.79 -8.17
C GLY A 19 -6.19 -10.52 -9.31
N ASN A 20 -5.09 -10.01 -9.82
CA ASN A 20 -4.37 -10.59 -10.94
C ASN A 20 -3.11 -11.31 -10.46
N GLU A 21 -3.12 -12.66 -10.52
CA GLU A 21 -2.03 -13.50 -10.04
C GLU A 21 -0.67 -13.19 -10.66
N LYS A 22 -0.66 -12.57 -11.84
CA LYS A 22 0.57 -12.22 -12.56
C LYS A 22 1.20 -10.92 -12.07
N LYS A 23 0.51 -10.17 -11.21
CA LYS A 23 0.96 -8.85 -10.77
C LYS A 23 1.62 -8.89 -9.41
N TYR A 24 2.57 -7.98 -9.18
CA TYR A 24 3.23 -7.86 -7.88
C TYR A 24 2.25 -7.60 -6.75
N ALA A 25 1.22 -6.79 -6.98
CA ALA A 25 0.24 -6.48 -5.95
C ALA A 25 -0.43 -7.74 -5.38
N TYR A 26 -0.79 -8.69 -6.23
CA TYR A 26 -1.33 -9.98 -5.79
C TYR A 26 -0.33 -10.73 -4.91
N ARG A 27 0.93 -10.80 -5.36
CA ARG A 27 1.98 -11.53 -4.64
C ARG A 27 2.29 -10.89 -3.29
N ILE A 28 2.29 -9.56 -3.24
CA ILE A 28 2.53 -8.82 -1.99
C ILE A 28 1.41 -9.10 -1.00
N LEU A 29 0.17 -8.99 -1.44
CA LEU A 29 -0.98 -9.24 -0.58
C LEU A 29 -0.95 -10.65 0.00
N LYS A 30 -0.68 -11.63 -0.85
CA LYS A 30 -0.57 -13.03 -0.43
C LYS A 30 0.55 -13.22 0.58
N LYS A 31 1.72 -12.63 0.32
CA LYS A 31 2.89 -12.78 1.19
C LYS A 31 2.67 -12.13 2.56
N LEU A 32 2.04 -10.98 2.59
CA LEU A 32 1.69 -10.34 3.87
C LEU A 32 0.79 -11.24 4.70
N LYS A 33 -0.25 -11.80 4.09
CA LYS A 33 -1.16 -12.71 4.79
C LYS A 33 -0.44 -13.95 5.30
N GLU A 34 0.44 -14.53 4.47
CA GLU A 34 1.22 -15.73 4.86
C GLU A 34 2.15 -15.45 6.03
N ASN A 35 2.56 -14.22 6.21
CA ASN A 35 3.45 -13.82 7.29
C ASN A 35 2.72 -13.25 8.52
N GLY A 36 1.41 -13.44 8.58
CA GLY A 36 0.63 -13.09 9.77
C GLY A 36 0.16 -11.64 9.85
N TYR A 37 0.26 -10.88 8.76
CA TYR A 37 -0.23 -9.51 8.71
C TYR A 37 -1.72 -9.49 8.40
N ASN A 38 -2.41 -8.49 8.95
CA ASN A 38 -3.76 -8.18 8.52
C ASN A 38 -3.62 -7.36 7.23
N ALA A 39 -4.08 -7.91 6.11
CA ALA A 39 -3.90 -7.26 4.82
C ALA A 39 -5.13 -7.47 3.93
N PHE A 40 -5.61 -6.38 3.36
CA PHE A 40 -6.65 -6.39 2.35
C PHE A 40 -6.18 -5.63 1.12
N GLY A 41 -6.80 -5.94 -0.02
CA GLY A 41 -6.51 -5.28 -1.26
C GLY A 41 -7.54 -4.22 -1.60
N VAL A 42 -7.06 -3.13 -2.17
CA VAL A 42 -7.90 -2.07 -2.74
C VAL A 42 -7.52 -1.93 -4.21
N SER A 43 -8.49 -2.00 -5.09
CA SER A 43 -8.26 -1.97 -6.52
C SER A 43 -9.42 -1.27 -7.24
N LEU A 44 -9.12 -0.69 -8.39
CA LEU A 44 -10.14 -0.12 -9.27
C LEU A 44 -10.91 -1.23 -10.01
N LYS A 45 -10.36 -2.45 -10.03
CA LYS A 45 -11.01 -3.62 -10.62
C LYS A 45 -11.76 -4.38 -9.56
N GLU A 46 -12.98 -4.81 -9.88
CA GLU A 46 -13.80 -5.58 -8.95
C GLU A 46 -13.24 -6.99 -8.75
N GLY A 47 -13.50 -7.55 -7.56
CA GLY A 47 -13.09 -8.90 -7.24
C GLY A 47 -13.55 -9.28 -5.85
N GLU A 48 -13.49 -10.58 -5.55
CA GLU A 48 -13.86 -11.09 -4.25
C GLU A 48 -12.86 -10.63 -3.19
N ASN A 49 -13.37 -10.10 -2.08
CA ASN A 49 -12.57 -9.57 -0.98
C ASN A 49 -11.65 -8.41 -1.38
N ILE A 50 -12.03 -7.69 -2.45
CA ILE A 50 -11.29 -6.52 -2.91
C ILE A 50 -12.19 -5.29 -2.73
N PHE A 51 -11.66 -4.26 -2.08
CA PHE A 51 -12.38 -3.01 -1.87
C PHE A 51 -11.99 -1.99 -2.94
N LYS A 52 -12.86 -1.00 -3.16
CA LYS A 52 -12.61 0.06 -4.14
C LYS A 52 -11.98 1.30 -3.53
N SER A 53 -12.10 1.46 -2.22
CA SER A 53 -11.52 2.62 -1.53
C SER A 53 -10.96 2.20 -0.18
N LEU A 54 -10.03 3.01 0.34
CA LEU A 54 -9.38 2.74 1.62
C LEU A 54 -10.38 2.75 2.77
N LYS A 55 -11.41 3.59 2.70
CA LYS A 55 -12.40 3.71 3.78
C LYS A 55 -13.24 2.45 3.98
N GLU A 56 -13.28 1.57 2.99
CA GLU A 56 -14.07 0.35 3.08
C GLU A 56 -13.33 -0.76 3.84
N VAL A 57 -12.03 -0.63 4.03
CA VAL A 57 -11.24 -1.64 4.75
C VAL A 57 -11.67 -1.67 6.22
N PRO A 58 -11.96 -2.88 6.77
CA PRO A 58 -12.65 -2.99 8.07
C PRO A 58 -11.76 -2.81 9.31
N TYR A 59 -10.64 -2.11 9.20
CA TYR A 59 -9.76 -1.79 10.34
C TYR A 59 -8.97 -0.53 10.04
N ASN A 60 -8.29 0.01 11.06
CA ASN A 60 -7.40 1.15 10.87
C ASN A 60 -6.15 0.70 10.12
N ILE A 61 -5.98 1.22 8.91
CA ILE A 61 -4.81 0.93 8.10
C ILE A 61 -3.60 1.66 8.68
N GLU A 62 -2.55 0.94 8.97
CA GLU A 62 -1.30 1.53 9.47
C GLU A 62 -0.31 1.80 8.35
N VAL A 63 -0.25 0.90 7.36
CA VAL A 63 0.67 1.05 6.23
C VAL A 63 -0.07 0.74 4.93
N ILE A 64 0.11 1.62 3.94
CA ILE A 64 -0.33 1.36 2.58
C ILE A 64 0.87 0.88 1.77
N ASP A 65 0.71 -0.25 1.08
CA ASP A 65 1.66 -0.66 0.03
C ASP A 65 1.09 -0.18 -1.30
N LEU A 66 1.70 0.84 -1.87
CA LEU A 66 1.23 1.44 -3.12
C LEU A 66 1.87 0.75 -4.31
N CYS A 67 1.06 0.00 -5.05
CA CYS A 67 1.51 -0.83 -6.17
C CYS A 67 0.61 -0.60 -7.39
N ILE A 68 0.40 0.66 -7.73
CA ILE A 68 -0.44 1.09 -8.84
C ILE A 68 0.28 2.22 -9.58
N ASN A 69 -0.08 2.48 -10.84
CA ASN A 69 0.56 3.58 -11.56
C ASN A 69 0.32 4.92 -10.83
N PRO A 70 1.28 5.87 -10.90
CA PRO A 70 1.21 7.08 -10.08
C PRO A 70 0.08 8.04 -10.45
N VAL A 71 -0.44 7.97 -11.65
CA VAL A 71 -1.57 8.81 -12.08
C VAL A 71 -2.82 8.46 -11.28
N LYS A 72 -3.04 7.18 -11.04
CA LYS A 72 -4.14 6.70 -10.20
C LYS A 72 -3.76 6.70 -8.73
N GLY A 73 -2.50 6.43 -8.43
CA GLY A 73 -2.00 6.32 -7.07
C GLY A 73 -2.17 7.58 -6.25
N ILE A 74 -2.02 8.76 -6.85
CA ILE A 74 -2.16 10.03 -6.13
C ILE A 74 -3.54 10.18 -5.49
N GLU A 75 -4.58 9.67 -6.11
CA GLU A 75 -5.93 9.77 -5.56
C GLU A 75 -6.08 8.93 -4.28
N PHE A 76 -5.43 7.77 -4.23
CA PHE A 76 -5.41 6.95 -3.02
C PHE A 76 -4.60 7.61 -1.91
N ILE A 77 -3.52 8.31 -2.26
CA ILE A 77 -2.72 9.03 -1.27
C ILE A 77 -3.51 10.19 -0.68
N LYS A 78 -4.30 10.89 -1.50
CA LYS A 78 -5.20 11.94 -1.01
C LYS A 78 -6.27 11.38 -0.07
N GLU A 79 -6.82 10.23 -0.40
CA GLU A 79 -7.77 9.54 0.49
C GLU A 79 -7.10 9.14 1.80
N ALA A 80 -5.86 8.64 1.73
CA ALA A 80 -5.10 8.27 2.92
C ALA A 80 -4.96 9.47 3.87
N LYS A 81 -4.65 10.64 3.33
CA LYS A 81 -4.55 11.87 4.13
C LYS A 81 -5.87 12.15 4.86
N THR A 82 -6.97 12.03 4.15
CA THR A 82 -8.32 12.26 4.72
C THR A 82 -8.60 11.30 5.88
N LEU A 83 -8.11 10.07 5.79
CA LEU A 83 -8.34 9.03 6.79
C LEU A 83 -7.29 9.00 7.91
N GLY A 84 -6.30 9.89 7.86
CA GLY A 84 -5.24 9.93 8.87
C GLY A 84 -4.19 8.85 8.73
N ILE A 85 -4.10 8.21 7.56
CA ILE A 85 -3.07 7.20 7.30
C ILE A 85 -1.79 7.93 6.91
N ASN A 86 -0.69 7.66 7.61
CA ASN A 86 0.54 8.42 7.44
C ASN A 86 1.78 7.59 7.11
N LYS A 87 1.61 6.35 6.66
CA LYS A 87 2.74 5.51 6.25
C LYS A 87 2.42 4.84 4.91
N VAL A 88 3.30 5.05 3.93
CA VAL A 88 3.13 4.49 2.58
C VAL A 88 4.45 3.92 2.12
N LEU A 89 4.43 2.64 1.75
CA LEU A 89 5.54 2.00 1.06
C LEU A 89 5.25 2.05 -0.44
N ILE A 90 6.08 2.77 -1.17
CA ILE A 90 5.87 3.00 -2.60
C ILE A 90 6.70 1.99 -3.37
N GLN A 91 6.02 1.05 -4.03
CA GLN A 91 6.68 0.03 -4.84
C GLN A 91 7.35 0.66 -6.06
N PRO A 92 8.44 0.06 -6.58
CA PRO A 92 9.08 0.56 -7.79
C PRO A 92 8.08 0.69 -8.95
N GLY A 93 8.07 1.86 -9.57
CA GLY A 93 7.13 2.18 -10.65
C GLY A 93 5.88 2.91 -10.21
N ALA A 94 5.62 2.97 -8.90
CA ALA A 94 4.45 3.68 -8.35
C ALA A 94 4.78 5.11 -7.90
N GLU A 95 6.04 5.50 -7.92
CA GLU A 95 6.49 6.81 -7.47
C GLU A 95 6.24 7.89 -8.52
N SER A 96 6.03 9.11 -8.04
CA SER A 96 6.04 10.31 -8.88
C SER A 96 6.41 11.51 -8.01
N LYS A 97 6.85 12.58 -8.66
CA LYS A 97 7.14 13.83 -7.94
C LYS A 97 5.91 14.33 -7.21
N GLU A 98 4.75 14.22 -7.85
CA GLU A 98 3.49 14.67 -7.26
C GLU A 98 3.18 13.91 -5.97
N ILE A 99 3.32 12.58 -5.99
CA ILE A 99 3.06 11.76 -4.81
C ILE A 99 4.05 12.08 -3.69
N LEU A 100 5.35 12.17 -4.02
CA LEU A 100 6.37 12.45 -3.02
C LEU A 100 6.20 13.83 -2.40
N SER A 101 5.89 14.85 -3.22
CA SER A 101 5.63 16.19 -2.74
C SER A 101 4.39 16.25 -1.86
N PHE A 102 3.31 15.61 -2.28
CA PHE A 102 2.08 15.56 -1.49
C PHE A 102 2.32 14.93 -0.12
N CYS A 103 3.03 13.80 -0.09
CA CYS A 103 3.33 13.11 1.16
C CYS A 103 4.16 13.99 2.09
N LYS A 104 5.19 14.64 1.56
CA LYS A 104 6.04 15.53 2.34
C LYS A 104 5.25 16.69 2.92
N GLU A 105 4.40 17.32 2.12
CA GLU A 105 3.60 18.48 2.53
C GLU A 105 2.51 18.11 3.55
N ASN A 106 2.10 16.85 3.59
CA ASN A 106 1.01 16.39 4.42
C ASN A 106 1.46 15.45 5.55
N ASN A 107 2.75 15.43 5.86
CA ASN A 107 3.31 14.63 6.95
C ASN A 107 3.03 13.12 6.82
N ILE A 108 3.05 12.62 5.58
CA ILE A 108 2.94 11.20 5.30
C ILE A 108 4.37 10.68 5.09
N CYS A 109 4.75 9.66 5.86
CA CYS A 109 6.05 9.01 5.71
C CYS A 109 5.97 8.07 4.50
N ALA A 110 6.53 8.53 3.38
CA ALA A 110 6.56 7.77 2.13
C ALA A 110 7.97 7.25 1.90
N ILE A 111 8.10 5.95 1.76
CA ILE A 111 9.38 5.29 1.54
C ILE A 111 9.27 4.46 0.27
N GLU A 112 10.25 4.62 -0.62
CA GLU A 112 10.33 3.79 -1.83
C GLU A 112 11.00 2.47 -1.48
N GLY A 113 10.36 1.36 -1.82
CA GLY A 113 10.88 0.04 -1.53
C GLY A 113 9.93 -1.05 -1.97
N CYS A 114 10.33 -2.30 -1.75
CA CYS A 114 9.55 -3.47 -2.15
C CYS A 114 9.21 -4.34 -0.95
N ALA A 115 7.92 -4.52 -0.70
CA ALA A 115 7.45 -5.35 0.40
C ALA A 115 7.92 -6.80 0.29
N LEU A 116 7.97 -7.35 -0.92
CA LEU A 116 8.45 -8.73 -1.12
C LEU A 116 9.90 -8.87 -0.71
N VAL A 117 10.73 -7.87 -1.04
CA VAL A 117 12.14 -7.88 -0.67
C VAL A 117 12.30 -7.83 0.85
N GLU A 118 11.59 -6.91 1.50
CA GLU A 118 11.70 -6.76 2.97
C GLU A 118 11.19 -8.00 3.70
N LEU A 119 10.09 -8.58 3.25
CA LEU A 119 9.54 -9.81 3.86
C LEU A 119 10.49 -11.00 3.68
N SER A 120 11.23 -11.07 2.56
CA SER A 120 12.17 -12.16 2.32
C SER A 120 13.44 -12.06 3.14
N ARG A 121 13.76 -10.89 3.67
CA ARG A 121 14.94 -10.65 4.52
C ARG A 121 14.67 -10.83 6.00
N ARG A 122 13.45 -11.11 6.32
CA ARG A 122 12.98 -11.15 7.69
C ARG A 122 13.36 -12.43 8.43
#